data_66dca89ed2aac2ae41fc9ebef4e71ceb
#
_entry.id   66dca89ed2aac2ae41fc9ebef4e71ceb
#
_cell.length_a   1.000
_cell.length_b   1.000
_cell.length_c   1.000
_cell.angle_alpha   90.00
_cell.angle_beta   90.00
_cell.angle_gamma   90.00
#
_symmetry.space_group_name_H-M   'P 1'
#
loop_
_entity.id
_entity.type
_entity.pdbx_description
1 polymer ?
#
loop_
_entity_poly.entity_id
_entity_poly.type
_entity_poly.pdbx_seq_one_letter_code
_entity_poly.pdbx_strand_id
1 'polypeptide(L)'
;MTGPTNAMITDGTLLVHCSANQALRCAPVAERPGAGLVVSPHQRDEAGLLATAAYLLRQRRFEAPLLLDAARYAGQARLPASAPFNPRWLRRQRELGLPVLTDSGYVDSGDEPGLAGILHRTAVLPGTIAVLPLHPAWLQDRLHRTVLTGHIRAAGVPVALVLEAGRDPFALPGVVEGLLAVLGCGVPTLLLRCDVSALGALCHGAVAAAVGTVAGLRHLTPRTPPPRPGARPHGFRPVAPSAVFRPTLSYRRIGAIARAHRGRPDPELFGCACTVCDGRDVDWMAALSDRDREVPAFEHSIRVLQDLRDELLPRDRPTEQPPGTAARSWTARCADAEYRSRELGWDAAPMLRHWQRHGPTGAAAATRPAA
;
A
#
# COMPACT_ATOMS: atom_id res chain seq x y z
N MET A 1 16.03 20.36 24.19
CA MET A 1 15.66 20.63 22.79
C MET A 1 14.73 19.51 22.36
N THR A 2 13.43 19.72 22.41
CA THR A 2 12.42 18.78 21.85
C THR A 2 12.59 18.78 20.36
N GLY A 3 13.10 17.66 19.80
CA GLY A 3 13.15 17.46 18.35
C GLY A 3 11.74 17.54 17.75
N PRO A 4 11.61 17.81 16.44
CA PRO A 4 10.31 17.83 15.79
C PRO A 4 9.66 16.44 15.98
N THR A 5 8.51 16.43 16.65
CA THR A 5 7.69 15.22 16.78
C THR A 5 7.09 14.97 15.41
N ASN A 6 7.47 13.85 14.76
CA ASN A 6 6.85 13.46 13.48
C ASN A 6 5.34 13.31 13.66
N ALA A 7 4.57 13.74 12.67
CA ALA A 7 3.12 13.64 12.74
C ALA A 7 2.66 12.20 12.98
N MET A 8 1.72 12.03 13.90
CA MET A 8 1.12 10.73 14.16
C MET A 8 0.30 10.27 12.95
N ILE A 9 0.31 8.98 12.70
CA ILE A 9 -0.57 8.36 11.70
C ILE A 9 -2.00 8.49 12.21
N THR A 10 -2.84 9.11 11.41
CA THR A 10 -4.27 9.24 11.70
C THR A 10 -5.08 8.27 10.84
N ASP A 11 -6.29 7.95 11.27
CA ASP A 11 -7.19 7.06 10.53
C ASP A 11 -7.41 7.54 9.09
N GLY A 12 -7.30 6.62 8.16
CA GLY A 12 -7.48 6.88 6.74
C GLY A 12 -6.26 7.52 6.06
N THR A 13 -5.05 7.44 6.63
CA THR A 13 -3.82 7.98 6.00
C THR A 13 -3.40 7.15 4.78
N LEU A 14 -3.26 7.81 3.62
CA LEU A 14 -2.70 7.20 2.42
C LEU A 14 -1.21 7.55 2.29
N LEU A 15 -0.36 6.55 2.48
CA LEU A 15 1.09 6.69 2.45
C LEU A 15 1.65 6.41 1.04
N VAL A 16 2.71 7.11 0.66
CA VAL A 16 3.49 6.84 -0.54
C VAL A 16 4.67 5.94 -0.16
N HIS A 17 4.73 4.73 -0.71
CA HIS A 17 5.81 3.79 -0.46
C HIS A 17 6.88 3.89 -1.55
N CYS A 18 8.04 4.39 -1.18
CA CYS A 18 9.16 4.62 -2.10
C CYS A 18 10.47 4.02 -1.58
N SER A 19 11.46 3.91 -2.44
CA SER A 19 12.84 3.60 -2.03
C SER A 19 13.57 4.87 -1.59
N ALA A 20 14.63 4.73 -0.79
CA ALA A 20 15.38 5.84 -0.21
C ALA A 20 15.90 6.83 -1.26
N ASN A 21 16.32 6.35 -2.43
CA ASN A 21 16.77 7.21 -3.53
C ASN A 21 15.63 8.01 -4.22
N GLN A 22 14.37 7.67 -3.96
CA GLN A 22 13.19 8.38 -4.48
C GLN A 22 12.54 9.29 -3.42
N ALA A 23 12.90 9.16 -2.16
CA ALA A 23 12.19 9.77 -1.05
C ALA A 23 12.09 11.29 -1.15
N LEU A 24 13.16 11.97 -1.57
CA LEU A 24 13.17 13.43 -1.75
C LEU A 24 12.21 13.91 -2.84
N ARG A 25 12.07 13.12 -3.91
CA ARG A 25 11.10 13.40 -4.97
C ARG A 25 9.67 13.13 -4.53
N CYS A 26 9.47 12.14 -3.66
CA CYS A 26 8.15 11.77 -3.15
C CYS A 26 7.66 12.69 -2.04
N ALA A 27 8.56 13.35 -1.30
CA ALA A 27 8.21 14.20 -0.17
C ALA A 27 7.14 15.29 -0.53
N PRO A 28 7.25 16.06 -1.63
CA PRO A 28 6.26 17.08 -1.95
C PRO A 28 4.84 16.55 -2.16
N VAL A 29 4.70 15.35 -2.74
CA VAL A 29 3.38 14.72 -2.93
C VAL A 29 2.86 14.06 -1.66
N ALA A 30 3.73 13.77 -0.70
CA ALA A 30 3.39 13.17 0.58
C ALA A 30 3.13 14.20 1.70
N GLU A 31 3.46 15.46 1.51
CA GLU A 31 3.20 16.57 2.46
C GLU A 31 1.74 17.07 2.42
N ARG A 32 0.87 16.38 1.69
CA ARG A 32 -0.57 16.67 1.70
C ARG A 32 -1.19 16.13 3.00
N PRO A 33 -2.13 16.87 3.61
CA PRO A 33 -2.86 16.37 4.76
C PRO A 33 -3.49 14.97 4.51
N GLY A 34 -3.37 14.02 5.45
CA GLY A 34 -3.80 12.61 5.32
C GLY A 34 -2.93 11.78 4.39
N ALA A 35 -1.76 12.29 4.03
CA ALA A 35 -0.72 11.55 3.33
C ALA A 35 0.54 11.43 4.19
N GLY A 36 1.54 10.72 3.71
CA GLY A 36 2.82 10.52 4.36
C GLY A 36 3.71 9.62 3.52
N LEU A 37 4.86 9.22 4.07
CA LEU A 37 5.83 8.37 3.40
C LEU A 37 6.05 7.06 4.13
N VAL A 38 6.27 5.99 3.37
CA VAL A 38 7.00 4.80 3.80
C VAL A 38 8.26 4.70 2.94
N VAL A 39 9.42 4.62 3.57
CA VAL A 39 10.69 4.54 2.85
C VAL A 39 11.36 3.20 3.12
N SER A 40 11.67 2.46 2.03
CA SER A 40 12.44 1.22 2.07
C SER A 40 13.88 1.46 1.60
N PRO A 41 14.87 0.60 2.00
CA PRO A 41 16.23 0.73 1.55
C PRO A 41 16.34 0.53 0.03
N HIS A 42 17.20 1.31 -0.61
CA HIS A 42 17.63 1.05 -1.97
C HIS A 42 18.75 0.02 -1.95
N GLN A 43 18.65 -1.05 -2.74
CA GLN A 43 19.67 -2.10 -2.79
C GLN A 43 20.15 -2.64 -1.41
N ARG A 44 19.25 -2.68 -0.41
CA ARG A 44 19.53 -3.09 0.96
C ARG A 44 20.46 -2.16 1.76
N ASP A 45 20.65 -0.95 1.31
CA ASP A 45 21.41 0.05 2.04
C ASP A 45 20.58 0.64 3.21
N GLU A 46 20.63 -0.02 4.36
CA GLU A 46 19.98 0.43 5.60
C GLU A 46 20.59 1.76 6.08
N ALA A 47 21.90 1.95 5.93
CA ALA A 47 22.58 3.17 6.35
C ALA A 47 22.11 4.37 5.52
N GLY A 48 22.04 4.21 4.20
CA GLY A 48 21.50 5.23 3.29
C GLY A 48 20.05 5.54 3.57
N LEU A 49 19.21 4.53 3.92
CA LEU A 49 17.83 4.75 4.34
C LEU A 49 17.75 5.64 5.58
N LEU A 50 18.51 5.33 6.62
CA LEU A 50 18.54 6.12 7.87
C LEU A 50 19.07 7.53 7.64
N ALA A 51 20.10 7.70 6.80
CA ALA A 51 20.60 9.01 6.41
C ALA A 51 19.55 9.84 5.66
N THR A 52 18.81 9.21 4.74
CA THR A 52 17.71 9.84 4.00
C THR A 52 16.59 10.29 4.95
N ALA A 53 16.19 9.44 5.90
CA ALA A 53 15.19 9.79 6.91
C ALA A 53 15.65 10.97 7.79
N ALA A 54 16.89 10.93 8.27
CA ALA A 54 17.46 12.03 9.06
C ALA A 54 17.51 13.35 8.26
N TYR A 55 17.84 13.29 6.97
CA TYR A 55 17.82 14.46 6.07
C TYR A 55 16.41 15.02 5.89
N LEU A 56 15.43 14.17 5.59
CA LEU A 56 14.02 14.56 5.45
C LEU A 56 13.52 15.30 6.71
N LEU A 57 13.77 14.74 7.87
CA LEU A 57 13.30 15.31 9.14
C LEU A 57 14.01 16.61 9.52
N ARG A 58 15.35 16.67 9.40
CA ARG A 58 16.16 17.77 9.93
C ARG A 58 16.39 18.90 8.94
N GLN A 59 16.65 18.57 7.67
CA GLN A 59 17.01 19.56 6.64
C GLN A 59 15.78 19.98 5.83
N ARG A 60 14.98 19.00 5.42
CA ARG A 60 13.77 19.24 4.63
C ARG A 60 12.57 19.65 5.49
N ARG A 61 12.64 19.43 6.82
CA ARG A 61 11.54 19.68 7.78
C ARG A 61 10.24 18.99 7.36
N PHE A 62 10.35 17.73 6.95
CA PHE A 62 9.20 16.93 6.56
C PHE A 62 8.33 16.64 7.79
N GLU A 63 7.12 17.17 7.81
CA GLU A 63 6.20 17.13 8.96
C GLU A 63 5.14 16.03 8.85
N ALA A 64 4.88 15.51 7.63
CA ALA A 64 3.92 14.43 7.43
C ALA A 64 4.42 13.10 8.03
N PRO A 65 3.53 12.11 8.28
CA PRO A 65 3.93 10.81 8.79
C PRO A 65 5.03 10.15 7.95
N LEU A 66 6.11 9.70 8.61
CA LEU A 66 7.23 9.01 7.99
C LEU A 66 7.45 7.65 8.67
N LEU A 67 7.40 6.58 7.90
CA LEU A 67 7.67 5.23 8.34
C LEU A 67 8.91 4.67 7.62
N LEU A 68 9.67 3.82 8.30
CA LEU A 68 10.81 3.13 7.71
C LEU A 68 10.54 1.62 7.64
N ASP A 69 10.53 1.07 6.43
CA ASP A 69 10.41 -0.36 6.18
C ASP A 69 11.79 -0.96 5.90
N ALA A 70 12.31 -1.80 6.78
CA ALA A 70 13.61 -2.46 6.60
C ALA A 70 13.65 -3.43 5.42
N ALA A 71 12.49 -3.89 4.95
CA ALA A 71 12.33 -4.81 3.81
C ALA A 71 13.18 -6.09 3.87
N ARG A 72 13.54 -6.59 5.09
CA ARG A 72 14.33 -7.83 5.26
C ARG A 72 13.62 -9.08 4.75
N TYR A 73 12.32 -9.00 4.59
CA TYR A 73 11.45 -10.04 4.04
C TYR A 73 11.45 -10.10 2.51
N ALA A 74 12.11 -9.15 1.82
CA ALA A 74 12.05 -9.02 0.37
C ALA A 74 13.30 -9.55 -0.34
N GLY A 75 13.15 -9.90 -1.62
CA GLY A 75 14.24 -10.33 -2.51
C GLY A 75 14.75 -11.74 -2.23
N GLN A 76 15.81 -12.14 -2.96
CA GLN A 76 16.32 -13.52 -2.95
C GLN A 76 16.88 -13.94 -1.58
N ALA A 77 17.54 -13.01 -0.86
CA ALA A 77 18.11 -13.28 0.46
C ALA A 77 17.19 -12.81 1.59
N ARG A 78 15.85 -12.91 1.40
CA ARG A 78 14.89 -12.60 2.45
C ARG A 78 15.11 -13.47 3.68
N LEU A 79 14.91 -12.90 4.86
CA LEU A 79 15.01 -13.61 6.12
C LEU A 79 13.70 -14.35 6.44
N PRO A 80 13.76 -15.48 7.15
CA PRO A 80 12.56 -16.18 7.65
C PRO A 80 11.96 -15.42 8.85
N ALA A 81 10.71 -15.72 9.19
CA ALA A 81 10.00 -15.14 10.33
C ALA A 81 10.67 -15.39 11.67
N SER A 82 11.39 -16.50 11.79
CA SER A 82 12.17 -16.86 13.00
C SER A 82 13.37 -15.96 13.26
N ALA A 83 13.85 -15.21 12.25
CA ALA A 83 14.99 -14.31 12.41
C ALA A 83 14.73 -13.26 13.52
N PRO A 84 15.71 -13.00 14.39
CA PRO A 84 15.57 -12.01 15.43
C PRO A 84 15.47 -10.59 14.85
N PHE A 85 14.78 -9.69 15.56
CA PHE A 85 14.78 -8.28 15.23
C PHE A 85 16.17 -7.69 15.47
N ASN A 86 16.55 -6.70 14.66
CA ASN A 86 17.77 -5.93 14.82
C ASN A 86 17.54 -4.82 15.87
N PRO A 87 18.15 -4.90 17.10
CA PRO A 87 17.93 -3.89 18.12
C PRO A 87 18.42 -2.50 17.70
N ARG A 88 19.44 -2.41 16.84
CA ARG A 88 19.94 -1.15 16.30
C ARG A 88 18.88 -0.49 15.42
N TRP A 89 18.19 -1.27 14.57
CA TRP A 89 17.10 -0.78 13.73
C TRP A 89 15.97 -0.17 14.56
N LEU A 90 15.49 -0.86 15.57
CA LEU A 90 14.41 -0.39 16.45
C LEU A 90 14.83 0.89 17.21
N ARG A 91 16.06 0.91 17.73
CA ARG A 91 16.61 2.08 18.46
C ARG A 91 16.70 3.30 17.54
N ARG A 92 17.21 3.14 16.29
CA ARG A 92 17.38 4.25 15.35
C ARG A 92 16.08 4.92 14.97
N GLN A 93 15.00 4.18 14.78
CA GLN A 93 13.68 4.75 14.55
C GLN A 93 13.22 5.62 15.73
N ARG A 94 13.42 5.12 16.98
CA ARG A 94 13.09 5.88 18.19
C ARG A 94 13.93 7.16 18.31
N GLU A 95 15.23 7.09 18.04
CA GLU A 95 16.14 8.24 18.08
C GLU A 95 15.74 9.32 17.04
N LEU A 96 15.11 8.93 15.94
CA LEU A 96 14.57 9.83 14.94
C LEU A 96 13.15 10.35 15.27
N GLY A 97 12.53 9.89 16.37
CA GLY A 97 11.16 10.24 16.73
C GLY A 97 10.09 9.65 15.80
N LEU A 98 10.40 8.53 15.13
CA LEU A 98 9.51 7.88 14.16
C LEU A 98 8.66 6.77 14.82
N PRO A 99 7.48 6.45 14.27
CA PRO A 99 6.80 5.21 14.58
C PRO A 99 7.73 4.01 14.31
N VAL A 100 7.78 3.06 15.23
CA VAL A 100 8.74 1.96 15.16
C VAL A 100 8.13 0.75 14.48
N LEU A 101 8.63 0.40 13.30
CA LEU A 101 8.29 -0.82 12.60
C LEU A 101 9.35 -1.91 12.88
N THR A 102 8.88 -3.13 13.16
CA THR A 102 9.81 -4.28 13.25
C THR A 102 10.42 -4.59 11.89
N ASP A 103 11.66 -5.09 11.90
CA ASP A 103 12.36 -5.59 10.72
C ASP A 103 12.14 -7.09 10.53
N SER A 104 10.88 -7.51 10.63
CA SER A 104 10.47 -8.91 10.55
C SER A 104 10.91 -9.61 9.27
N GLY A 105 11.20 -10.90 9.37
CA GLY A 105 11.36 -11.78 8.22
C GLY A 105 10.01 -12.25 7.67
N TYR A 106 10.05 -12.98 6.56
CA TYR A 106 8.89 -13.48 5.84
C TYR A 106 8.22 -14.66 6.56
N VAL A 107 6.90 -14.63 6.65
CA VAL A 107 6.06 -15.69 7.21
C VAL A 107 5.54 -16.56 6.07
N ASP A 108 6.10 -17.76 5.94
CA ASP A 108 5.70 -18.71 4.89
C ASP A 108 4.31 -19.30 5.17
N SER A 109 3.75 -20.00 4.19
CA SER A 109 2.48 -20.70 4.35
C SER A 109 2.57 -21.72 5.49
N GLY A 110 1.68 -21.62 6.49
CA GLY A 110 1.64 -22.51 7.62
C GLY A 110 2.76 -22.34 8.66
N ASP A 111 3.62 -21.31 8.53
CA ASP A 111 4.64 -20.99 9.54
C ASP A 111 4.01 -20.29 10.76
N GLU A 112 3.15 -21.01 11.48
CA GLU A 112 2.51 -20.51 12.71
C GLU A 112 3.54 -20.14 13.79
N PRO A 113 4.61 -20.95 14.06
CA PRO A 113 5.62 -20.56 15.03
C PRO A 113 6.33 -19.25 14.69
N GLY A 114 6.61 -19.01 13.38
CA GLY A 114 7.20 -17.77 12.91
C GLY A 114 6.28 -16.57 13.11
N LEU A 115 5.00 -16.72 12.78
CA LEU A 115 3.96 -15.70 13.00
C LEU A 115 3.83 -15.35 14.48
N ALA A 116 3.61 -16.36 15.33
CA ALA A 116 3.49 -16.20 16.76
C ALA A 116 4.74 -15.57 17.38
N GLY A 117 5.91 -15.98 16.91
CA GLY A 117 7.20 -15.45 17.34
C GLY A 117 7.38 -13.96 17.03
N ILE A 118 6.98 -13.47 15.84
CA ILE A 118 7.00 -12.05 15.50
C ILE A 118 6.09 -11.28 16.46
N LEU A 119 4.86 -11.70 16.61
CA LEU A 119 3.86 -11.02 17.44
C LEU A 119 4.27 -10.99 18.91
N HIS A 120 4.73 -12.13 19.45
CA HIS A 120 5.21 -12.21 20.85
C HIS A 120 6.41 -11.29 21.08
N ARG A 121 7.43 -11.32 20.22
CA ARG A 121 8.59 -10.42 20.33
C ARG A 121 8.19 -8.95 20.20
N THR A 122 7.15 -8.63 19.45
CA THR A 122 6.67 -7.24 19.33
C THR A 122 5.92 -6.80 20.59
N ALA A 123 5.13 -7.69 21.21
CA ALA A 123 4.31 -7.38 22.38
C ALA A 123 5.13 -6.90 23.58
N VAL A 124 6.40 -7.30 23.68
CA VAL A 124 7.32 -6.84 24.74
C VAL A 124 8.07 -5.54 24.38
N LEU A 125 7.78 -4.93 23.23
CA LEU A 125 8.42 -3.71 22.72
C LEU A 125 7.39 -2.56 22.67
N PRO A 126 7.32 -1.68 23.69
CA PRO A 126 6.31 -0.62 23.72
C PRO A 126 6.34 0.27 22.48
N GLY A 127 5.13 0.64 22.00
CA GLY A 127 4.96 1.56 20.87
C GLY A 127 5.50 1.04 19.52
N THR A 128 5.61 -0.30 19.37
CA THR A 128 6.18 -0.92 18.17
C THR A 128 5.06 -1.58 17.35
N ILE A 129 5.12 -1.44 16.03
CA ILE A 129 4.19 -2.01 15.06
C ILE A 129 4.81 -3.30 14.51
N ALA A 130 4.11 -4.44 14.62
CA ALA A 130 4.54 -5.70 14.05
C ALA A 130 4.40 -5.70 12.53
N VAL A 131 5.48 -5.71 11.77
CA VAL A 131 5.42 -5.95 10.33
C VAL A 131 5.21 -7.44 10.09
N LEU A 132 4.15 -7.78 9.35
CA LEU A 132 3.76 -9.15 9.03
C LEU A 132 3.83 -9.36 7.50
N PRO A 133 4.99 -9.79 6.97
CA PRO A 133 5.15 -10.12 5.55
C PRO A 133 4.66 -11.55 5.31
N LEU A 134 3.45 -11.67 4.76
CA LEU A 134 2.68 -12.92 4.73
C LEU A 134 2.66 -13.57 3.34
N HIS A 135 2.78 -14.89 3.32
CA HIS A 135 2.28 -15.69 2.21
C HIS A 135 0.76 -15.50 2.07
N PRO A 136 0.18 -15.37 0.86
CA PRO A 136 -1.24 -15.07 0.68
C PRO A 136 -2.18 -16.11 1.29
N ALA A 137 -1.75 -17.35 1.45
CA ALA A 137 -2.51 -18.42 2.11
C ALA A 137 -3.01 -18.02 3.51
N TRP A 138 -2.31 -17.15 4.24
CA TRP A 138 -2.73 -16.66 5.54
C TRP A 138 -4.06 -15.89 5.51
N LEU A 139 -4.38 -15.27 4.38
CA LEU A 139 -5.66 -14.58 4.17
C LEU A 139 -6.67 -15.43 3.39
N GLN A 140 -6.20 -16.27 2.45
CA GLN A 140 -7.05 -17.06 1.57
C GLN A 140 -7.67 -18.27 2.27
N ASP A 141 -6.87 -19.02 3.01
CA ASP A 141 -7.30 -20.23 3.69
C ASP A 141 -8.04 -19.94 5.00
N ARG A 142 -9.16 -20.59 5.23
CA ARG A 142 -10.00 -20.34 6.41
C ARG A 142 -9.29 -20.69 7.71
N LEU A 143 -8.55 -21.80 7.75
CA LEU A 143 -7.84 -22.24 8.97
C LEU A 143 -6.69 -21.30 9.27
N HIS A 144 -5.85 -21.00 8.27
CA HIS A 144 -4.76 -20.03 8.42
C HIS A 144 -5.27 -18.65 8.86
N ARG A 145 -6.37 -18.19 8.30
CA ARG A 145 -7.01 -16.93 8.69
C ARG A 145 -7.48 -16.93 10.15
N THR A 146 -8.05 -18.05 10.62
CA THR A 146 -8.46 -18.20 12.01
C THR A 146 -7.26 -18.15 12.96
N VAL A 147 -6.17 -18.83 12.61
CA VAL A 147 -4.91 -18.80 13.35
C VAL A 147 -4.32 -17.39 13.36
N LEU A 148 -4.20 -16.75 12.19
CA LEU A 148 -3.67 -15.39 12.05
C LEU A 148 -4.42 -14.39 12.94
N THR A 149 -5.75 -14.36 12.82
CA THR A 149 -6.59 -13.44 13.61
C THR A 149 -6.57 -13.74 15.10
N GLY A 150 -6.45 -15.01 15.46
CA GLY A 150 -6.27 -15.43 16.86
C GLY A 150 -4.99 -14.89 17.48
N HIS A 151 -3.86 -15.06 16.80
CA HIS A 151 -2.57 -14.54 17.26
C HIS A 151 -2.52 -13.00 17.29
N ILE A 152 -3.10 -12.32 16.29
CA ILE A 152 -3.17 -10.84 16.27
C ILE A 152 -3.96 -10.32 17.48
N ARG A 153 -5.13 -10.89 17.76
CA ARG A 153 -5.95 -10.50 18.95
C ARG A 153 -5.23 -10.76 20.24
N ALA A 154 -4.60 -11.93 20.37
CA ALA A 154 -3.88 -12.30 21.58
C ALA A 154 -2.68 -11.39 21.85
N ALA A 155 -1.97 -10.98 20.82
CA ALA A 155 -0.82 -10.08 20.94
C ALA A 155 -1.25 -8.63 21.26
N GLY A 156 -2.41 -8.18 20.77
CA GLY A 156 -2.95 -6.84 21.05
C GLY A 156 -2.09 -5.67 20.51
N VAL A 157 -1.12 -5.94 19.63
CA VAL A 157 -0.21 -4.92 19.10
C VAL A 157 -0.67 -4.44 17.72
N PRO A 158 -0.36 -3.20 17.33
CA PRO A 158 -0.57 -2.74 15.97
C PRO A 158 0.18 -3.62 14.96
N VAL A 159 -0.43 -3.88 13.81
CA VAL A 159 0.15 -4.72 12.76
C VAL A 159 0.26 -3.96 11.43
N ALA A 160 1.31 -4.24 10.65
CA ALA A 160 1.50 -3.74 9.31
C ALA A 160 1.64 -4.93 8.35
N LEU A 161 0.59 -5.19 7.55
CA LEU A 161 0.57 -6.31 6.62
C LEU A 161 1.35 -5.99 5.35
N VAL A 162 2.12 -6.97 4.87
CA VAL A 162 2.74 -6.97 3.55
C VAL A 162 2.40 -8.29 2.87
N LEU A 163 1.76 -8.26 1.71
CA LEU A 163 1.24 -9.46 1.05
C LEU A 163 2.11 -9.86 -0.14
N GLU A 164 2.48 -11.13 -0.19
CA GLU A 164 3.22 -11.69 -1.32
C GLU A 164 2.26 -12.04 -2.46
N ALA A 165 2.60 -11.61 -3.67
CA ALA A 165 1.93 -12.05 -4.90
C ALA A 165 2.79 -11.72 -6.13
N GLY A 166 2.56 -12.44 -7.23
CA GLY A 166 3.17 -12.09 -8.53
C GLY A 166 2.53 -10.88 -9.20
N ARG A 167 1.37 -10.42 -8.69
CA ARG A 167 0.59 -9.25 -9.13
C ARG A 167 -0.12 -8.67 -7.91
N ASP A 168 -1.15 -7.86 -8.13
CA ASP A 168 -1.98 -7.37 -7.03
C ASP A 168 -2.53 -8.55 -6.18
N PRO A 169 -2.18 -8.64 -4.89
CA PRO A 169 -2.64 -9.72 -4.01
C PRO A 169 -4.16 -9.75 -3.85
N PHE A 170 -4.84 -8.63 -3.98
CA PHE A 170 -6.30 -8.53 -3.90
C PHE A 170 -7.02 -9.06 -5.15
N ALA A 171 -6.28 -9.40 -6.20
CA ALA A 171 -6.79 -10.17 -7.32
C ALA A 171 -6.93 -11.67 -7.01
N LEU A 172 -6.38 -12.14 -5.87
CA LEU A 172 -6.48 -13.52 -5.43
C LEU A 172 -7.78 -13.75 -4.63
N PRO A 173 -8.51 -14.85 -4.87
CA PRO A 173 -9.71 -15.19 -4.11
C PRO A 173 -9.44 -15.28 -2.61
N GLY A 174 -10.35 -14.79 -1.77
CA GLY A 174 -10.27 -14.87 -0.31
C GLY A 174 -9.38 -13.83 0.36
N VAL A 175 -8.50 -13.12 -0.37
CA VAL A 175 -7.56 -12.14 0.23
C VAL A 175 -8.31 -10.92 0.79
N VAL A 176 -9.31 -10.41 0.08
CA VAL A 176 -10.15 -9.30 0.59
C VAL A 176 -10.86 -9.74 1.87
N GLU A 177 -11.50 -10.92 1.87
CA GLU A 177 -12.17 -11.48 3.04
C GLU A 177 -11.22 -11.63 4.23
N GLY A 178 -10.00 -12.14 3.96
CA GLY A 178 -8.97 -12.28 4.98
C GLY A 178 -8.49 -10.95 5.55
N LEU A 179 -8.30 -9.93 4.71
CA LEU A 179 -7.99 -8.58 5.18
C LEU A 179 -9.09 -8.04 6.08
N LEU A 180 -10.37 -8.18 5.68
CA LEU A 180 -11.50 -7.70 6.49
C LEU A 180 -11.57 -8.42 7.85
N ALA A 181 -11.23 -9.71 7.90
CA ALA A 181 -11.12 -10.43 9.15
C ALA A 181 -10.01 -9.89 10.06
N VAL A 182 -8.86 -9.51 9.50
CA VAL A 182 -7.77 -8.86 10.25
C VAL A 182 -8.18 -7.47 10.74
N LEU A 183 -8.81 -6.65 9.90
CA LEU A 183 -9.36 -5.34 10.30
C LEU A 183 -10.37 -5.46 11.44
N GLY A 184 -11.13 -6.56 11.48
CA GLY A 184 -12.05 -6.90 12.55
C GLY A 184 -11.41 -7.41 13.85
N CYS A 185 -10.06 -7.49 13.94
CA CYS A 185 -9.39 -7.93 15.18
C CYS A 185 -9.37 -6.87 16.29
N GLY A 186 -9.73 -5.61 16.00
CA GLY A 186 -9.76 -4.54 16.99
C GLY A 186 -8.39 -3.91 17.29
N VAL A 187 -7.33 -4.29 16.56
CA VAL A 187 -6.01 -3.67 16.66
C VAL A 187 -5.77 -2.71 15.49
N PRO A 188 -4.99 -1.63 15.67
CA PRO A 188 -4.60 -0.75 14.56
C PRO A 188 -3.89 -1.54 13.48
N THR A 189 -4.42 -1.50 12.26
CA THR A 189 -3.88 -2.27 11.12
C THR A 189 -3.46 -1.35 10.00
N LEU A 190 -2.22 -1.51 9.53
CA LEU A 190 -1.68 -0.86 8.36
C LEU A 190 -1.54 -1.88 7.22
N LEU A 191 -1.64 -1.41 5.98
CA LEU A 191 -1.35 -2.20 4.79
C LEU A 191 -0.19 -1.55 4.03
N LEU A 192 0.95 -2.21 3.96
CA LEU A 192 2.13 -1.74 3.24
C LEU A 192 2.24 -2.43 1.87
N ARG A 193 3.00 -1.81 0.94
CA ARG A 193 3.21 -2.35 -0.41
C ARG A 193 1.91 -2.73 -1.09
N CYS A 194 1.05 -1.77 -1.28
CA CYS A 194 -0.25 -1.97 -1.90
C CYS A 194 -0.36 -1.25 -3.24
N ASP A 195 -1.37 -1.61 -3.99
CA ASP A 195 -1.85 -0.96 -5.20
C ASP A 195 -3.11 -0.12 -4.89
N VAL A 196 -3.96 0.11 -5.85
CA VAL A 196 -5.24 0.85 -5.72
C VAL A 196 -6.13 0.27 -4.61
N SER A 197 -6.03 -1.02 -4.30
CA SER A 197 -6.70 -1.69 -3.18
C SER A 197 -6.39 -1.09 -1.79
N ALA A 198 -5.34 -0.24 -1.68
CA ALA A 198 -5.10 0.58 -0.49
C ALA A 198 -6.33 1.39 -0.08
N LEU A 199 -7.05 1.96 -1.06
CA LEU A 199 -8.28 2.74 -0.81
C LEU A 199 -9.39 1.87 -0.21
N GLY A 200 -9.53 0.64 -0.71
CA GLY A 200 -10.47 -0.33 -0.15
C GLY A 200 -10.16 -0.66 1.32
N ALA A 201 -8.88 -0.92 1.64
CA ALA A 201 -8.44 -1.17 3.01
C ALA A 201 -8.77 0.02 3.94
N LEU A 202 -8.48 1.26 3.50
CA LEU A 202 -8.81 2.48 4.26
C LEU A 202 -10.32 2.63 4.47
N CYS A 203 -11.13 2.39 3.45
CA CYS A 203 -12.60 2.48 3.53
C CYS A 203 -13.20 1.45 4.50
N HIS A 204 -12.48 0.37 4.80
CA HIS A 204 -12.89 -0.68 5.73
C HIS A 204 -12.19 -0.60 7.09
N GLY A 205 -11.49 0.50 7.40
CA GLY A 205 -10.97 0.78 8.73
C GLY A 205 -9.49 0.48 8.94
N ALA A 206 -8.69 0.27 7.88
CA ALA A 206 -7.25 0.35 8.02
C ALA A 206 -6.84 1.78 8.46
N VAL A 207 -5.96 1.87 9.46
CA VAL A 207 -5.46 3.17 9.96
C VAL A 207 -4.66 3.87 8.87
N ALA A 208 -3.82 3.12 8.17
CA ALA A 208 -3.06 3.61 7.03
C ALA A 208 -2.87 2.54 5.97
N ALA A 209 -2.69 2.96 4.73
CA ALA A 209 -2.29 2.07 3.64
C ALA A 209 -1.26 2.75 2.74
N ALA A 210 -0.26 2.00 2.26
CA ALA A 210 0.87 2.53 1.51
C ALA A 210 0.88 2.03 0.07
N VAL A 211 0.82 2.96 -0.89
CA VAL A 211 0.86 2.66 -2.32
C VAL A 211 2.29 2.79 -2.84
N GLY A 212 2.76 1.74 -3.51
CA GLY A 212 4.10 1.69 -4.07
C GLY A 212 4.31 2.58 -5.30
N THR A 213 5.42 3.30 -5.34
CA THR A 213 5.82 4.13 -6.49
C THR A 213 6.17 3.30 -7.73
N VAL A 214 6.68 2.10 -7.51
CA VAL A 214 7.06 1.14 -8.56
C VAL A 214 6.40 -0.22 -8.30
N ALA A 215 6.31 -1.05 -9.33
CA ALA A 215 5.65 -2.36 -9.24
C ALA A 215 6.18 -3.22 -8.07
N GLY A 216 7.48 -3.27 -7.84
CA GLY A 216 8.09 -4.03 -6.74
C GLY A 216 7.78 -3.49 -5.33
N LEU A 217 7.17 -2.30 -5.21
CA LEU A 217 6.69 -1.73 -3.96
C LEU A 217 5.17 -1.74 -3.83
N ARG A 218 4.43 -2.29 -4.83
CA ARG A 218 2.97 -2.44 -4.78
C ARG A 218 2.52 -3.79 -4.24
N HIS A 219 3.43 -4.74 -4.13
CA HIS A 219 3.25 -6.04 -3.49
C HIS A 219 4.61 -6.63 -3.18
N LEU A 220 4.66 -7.65 -2.35
CA LEU A 220 5.88 -8.41 -2.14
C LEU A 220 6.00 -9.45 -3.28
N THR A 221 7.03 -9.30 -4.10
CA THR A 221 7.26 -10.23 -5.21
C THR A 221 7.76 -11.59 -4.68
N PRO A 222 7.18 -12.72 -5.11
CA PRO A 222 7.65 -14.04 -4.78
C PRO A 222 9.11 -14.25 -5.19
N ARG A 223 9.82 -15.11 -4.47
CA ARG A 223 11.16 -15.52 -4.88
C ARG A 223 11.12 -16.18 -6.26
N THR A 224 11.94 -15.70 -7.15
CA THR A 224 12.13 -16.37 -8.43
C THR A 224 13.09 -17.55 -8.22
N PRO A 225 12.76 -18.77 -8.68
CA PRO A 225 13.71 -19.86 -8.70
C PRO A 225 15.00 -19.44 -9.42
N PRO A 226 16.16 -19.93 -8.99
CA PRO A 226 17.40 -19.65 -9.71
C PRO A 226 17.25 -20.06 -11.18
N PRO A 227 17.80 -19.28 -12.13
CA PRO A 227 17.74 -19.63 -13.54
C PRO A 227 18.34 -21.02 -13.75
N ARG A 228 17.72 -21.82 -14.61
CA ARG A 228 18.27 -23.13 -14.97
C ARG A 228 19.68 -22.96 -15.55
N PRO A 229 20.62 -23.86 -15.25
CA PRO A 229 21.94 -23.83 -15.86
C PRO A 229 21.82 -23.76 -17.38
N GLY A 230 22.51 -22.79 -18.01
CA GLY A 230 22.44 -22.56 -19.46
C GLY A 230 21.28 -21.68 -19.95
N ALA A 231 20.36 -21.25 -19.07
CA ALA A 231 19.35 -20.27 -19.45
C ALA A 231 20.02 -18.92 -19.73
N ARG A 232 19.78 -18.36 -20.93
CA ARG A 232 20.24 -17.01 -21.25
C ARG A 232 19.52 -16.02 -20.29
N PRO A 233 20.25 -15.05 -19.70
CA PRO A 233 19.62 -14.00 -18.95
C PRO A 233 18.55 -13.35 -19.83
N HIS A 234 17.29 -13.33 -19.36
CA HIS A 234 16.29 -12.52 -20.03
C HIS A 234 16.78 -11.08 -19.97
N GLY A 235 17.13 -10.51 -21.13
CA GLY A 235 17.56 -9.14 -21.22
C GLY A 235 16.54 -8.23 -20.49
N PHE A 236 17.06 -7.26 -19.74
CA PHE A 236 16.22 -6.23 -19.09
C PHE A 236 15.35 -5.57 -20.16
N ARG A 237 14.05 -5.86 -20.15
CA ARG A 237 13.08 -5.13 -20.96
C ARG A 237 12.57 -3.98 -20.12
N PRO A 238 12.80 -2.72 -20.51
CA PRO A 238 12.22 -1.58 -19.85
C PRO A 238 10.70 -1.79 -19.77
N VAL A 239 10.15 -1.71 -18.58
CA VAL A 239 8.70 -1.77 -18.40
C VAL A 239 8.15 -0.40 -18.83
N ALA A 240 7.30 -0.37 -19.84
CA ALA A 240 6.66 0.85 -20.29
C ALA A 240 5.92 1.56 -19.14
N PRO A 241 6.09 2.87 -18.96
CA PRO A 241 5.47 3.63 -17.89
C PRO A 241 3.94 3.44 -17.85
N SER A 242 3.42 3.28 -16.65
CA SER A 242 1.99 3.10 -16.38
C SER A 242 1.52 4.17 -15.40
N ALA A 243 0.29 4.63 -15.57
CA ALA A 243 -0.35 5.57 -14.67
C ALA A 243 -1.68 4.99 -14.15
N VAL A 244 -2.11 5.46 -13.00
CA VAL A 244 -3.46 5.15 -12.50
C VAL A 244 -4.46 5.81 -13.45
N PHE A 245 -5.31 5.00 -14.06
CA PHE A 245 -6.44 5.48 -14.83
C PHE A 245 -7.68 5.43 -13.94
N ARG A 246 -8.06 6.60 -13.47
CA ARG A 246 -9.11 6.78 -12.45
C ARG A 246 -10.44 6.07 -12.80
N PRO A 247 -10.95 6.16 -14.05
CA PRO A 247 -12.21 5.53 -14.40
C PRO A 247 -12.23 4.00 -14.25
N THR A 248 -11.05 3.36 -14.34
CA THR A 248 -10.95 1.88 -14.23
C THR A 248 -10.29 1.42 -12.93
N LEU A 249 -9.95 2.35 -12.01
CA LEU A 249 -9.26 2.07 -10.74
C LEU A 249 -8.08 1.10 -10.91
N SER A 250 -7.27 1.32 -11.93
CA SER A 250 -6.15 0.42 -12.24
C SER A 250 -4.98 1.14 -12.88
N TYR A 251 -3.78 0.62 -12.68
CA TYR A 251 -2.62 1.06 -13.44
C TYR A 251 -2.72 0.57 -14.89
N ARG A 252 -2.65 1.50 -15.83
CA ARG A 252 -2.67 1.23 -17.26
C ARG A 252 -1.42 1.80 -17.93
N ARG A 253 -0.89 1.08 -18.92
CA ARG A 253 0.20 1.62 -19.74
C ARG A 253 -0.28 2.88 -20.44
N ILE A 254 0.50 3.95 -20.38
CA ILE A 254 0.12 5.25 -20.98
C ILE A 254 -0.20 5.11 -22.47
N GLY A 255 0.56 4.30 -23.21
CA GLY A 255 0.24 4.01 -24.60
C GLY A 255 -1.07 3.26 -24.82
N ALA A 256 -1.58 2.50 -23.83
CA ALA A 256 -2.90 1.88 -23.92
C ALA A 256 -4.01 2.93 -23.69
N ILE A 257 -3.82 3.84 -22.73
CA ILE A 257 -4.73 4.97 -22.50
C ILE A 257 -4.84 5.83 -23.77
N ALA A 258 -3.71 6.19 -24.37
CA ALA A 258 -3.68 6.99 -25.59
C ALA A 258 -4.34 6.31 -26.81
N ARG A 259 -4.22 4.98 -26.92
CA ARG A 259 -4.94 4.25 -27.99
C ARG A 259 -6.45 4.26 -27.78
N ALA A 260 -6.88 4.07 -26.54
CA ALA A 260 -8.31 4.10 -26.22
C ALA A 260 -8.90 5.49 -26.44
N HIS A 261 -8.21 6.56 -26.03
CA HIS A 261 -8.64 7.93 -26.28
C HIS A 261 -8.78 8.25 -27.78
N ARG A 262 -7.79 7.87 -28.61
CA ARG A 262 -7.93 8.05 -30.08
C ARG A 262 -9.08 7.29 -30.70
N GLY A 263 -9.44 6.12 -30.17
CA GLY A 263 -10.58 5.33 -30.63
C GLY A 263 -11.93 5.87 -30.18
N ARG A 264 -11.96 6.57 -29.05
CA ARG A 264 -13.16 7.15 -28.44
C ARG A 264 -12.77 8.39 -27.63
N PRO A 265 -12.64 9.56 -28.25
CA PRO A 265 -12.41 10.81 -27.54
C PRO A 265 -13.61 11.12 -26.63
N ASP A 266 -13.34 11.18 -25.33
CA ASP A 266 -14.36 11.44 -24.29
C ASP A 266 -13.69 12.21 -23.12
N PRO A 267 -13.86 13.54 -23.05
CA PRO A 267 -13.25 14.35 -22.00
C PRO A 267 -13.71 13.97 -20.58
N GLU A 268 -14.92 13.45 -20.41
CA GLU A 268 -15.39 12.99 -19.09
C GLU A 268 -14.65 11.74 -18.64
N LEU A 269 -14.23 10.91 -19.59
CA LEU A 269 -13.51 9.68 -19.32
C LEU A 269 -12.00 9.88 -19.22
N PHE A 270 -11.40 10.71 -20.08
CA PHE A 270 -9.94 10.85 -20.18
C PHE A 270 -9.40 12.12 -19.52
N GLY A 271 -10.24 13.13 -19.27
CA GLY A 271 -9.87 14.35 -18.61
C GLY A 271 -9.41 14.13 -17.17
N CYS A 272 -8.41 14.89 -16.71
CA CYS A 272 -7.88 14.77 -15.36
C CYS A 272 -7.59 16.15 -14.77
N ALA A 273 -8.25 16.45 -13.66
CA ALA A 273 -8.08 17.71 -12.92
C ALA A 273 -6.92 17.71 -11.93
N CYS A 274 -6.11 16.62 -11.84
CA CYS A 274 -4.98 16.62 -10.92
C CYS A 274 -3.94 17.68 -11.31
N THR A 275 -3.15 18.16 -10.36
CA THR A 275 -2.15 19.23 -10.57
C THR A 275 -1.05 18.90 -11.59
N VAL A 276 -0.89 17.62 -11.96
CA VAL A 276 0.06 17.17 -12.98
C VAL A 276 -0.53 17.27 -14.38
N CYS A 277 -1.81 16.89 -14.52
CA CYS A 277 -2.51 16.96 -15.81
C CYS A 277 -3.03 18.37 -16.11
N ASP A 278 -3.40 19.13 -15.08
CA ASP A 278 -3.89 20.49 -15.18
C ASP A 278 -5.07 20.62 -16.17
N GLY A 279 -6.08 19.75 -16.01
CA GLY A 279 -7.26 19.70 -16.88
C GLY A 279 -7.08 19.00 -18.23
N ARG A 280 -5.84 18.59 -18.58
CA ARG A 280 -5.58 17.83 -19.81
C ARG A 280 -6.05 16.39 -19.72
N ASP A 281 -6.30 15.76 -20.85
CA ASP A 281 -6.53 14.34 -20.94
C ASP A 281 -5.28 13.55 -20.52
N VAL A 282 -5.45 12.43 -19.82
CA VAL A 282 -4.33 11.65 -19.23
C VAL A 282 -3.32 11.19 -20.28
N ASP A 283 -3.74 11.05 -21.52
CA ASP A 283 -2.91 10.59 -22.64
C ASP A 283 -1.86 11.60 -23.10
N TRP A 284 -1.90 12.88 -22.65
CA TRP A 284 -0.87 13.88 -22.97
C TRP A 284 0.55 13.36 -22.66
N MET A 285 0.67 12.50 -21.64
CA MET A 285 1.94 11.87 -21.28
C MET A 285 2.48 10.95 -22.38
N ALA A 286 1.65 10.48 -23.32
CA ALA A 286 2.09 9.63 -24.42
C ALA A 286 2.97 10.38 -25.43
N ALA A 287 2.88 11.71 -25.47
CA ALA A 287 3.73 12.55 -26.33
C ALA A 287 5.17 12.68 -25.79
N LEU A 288 5.41 12.35 -24.52
CA LEU A 288 6.74 12.39 -23.90
C LEU A 288 7.56 11.14 -24.26
N SER A 289 8.88 11.26 -24.19
CA SER A 289 9.76 10.08 -24.26
C SER A 289 9.49 9.15 -23.06
N ASP A 290 9.84 7.86 -23.16
CA ASP A 290 9.63 6.90 -22.06
C ASP A 290 10.32 7.34 -20.77
N ARG A 291 11.48 7.97 -20.87
CA ARG A 291 12.23 8.50 -19.73
C ARG A 291 11.53 9.70 -19.09
N ASP A 292 11.05 10.65 -19.91
CA ASP A 292 10.46 11.90 -19.43
C ASP A 292 9.06 11.69 -18.86
N ARG A 293 8.34 10.64 -19.29
CA ARG A 293 6.99 10.31 -18.81
C ARG A 293 6.96 9.58 -17.48
N GLU A 294 8.06 9.03 -17.00
CA GLU A 294 8.12 8.26 -15.76
C GLU A 294 7.71 9.11 -14.55
N VAL A 295 8.26 10.32 -14.45
CA VAL A 295 7.97 11.23 -13.33
C VAL A 295 6.52 11.71 -13.34
N PRO A 296 5.98 12.30 -14.43
CA PRO A 296 4.59 12.75 -14.44
C PRO A 296 3.59 11.59 -14.29
N ALA A 297 3.87 10.39 -14.81
CA ALA A 297 3.02 9.23 -14.61
C ALA A 297 2.94 8.81 -13.15
N PHE A 298 4.07 8.85 -12.44
CA PHE A 298 4.13 8.59 -11.02
C PHE A 298 3.37 9.65 -10.22
N GLU A 299 3.68 10.93 -10.41
CA GLU A 299 3.07 12.03 -9.65
C GLU A 299 1.56 12.11 -9.91
N HIS A 300 1.11 11.97 -11.15
CA HIS A 300 -0.29 11.84 -11.51
C HIS A 300 -0.95 10.70 -10.74
N SER A 301 -0.34 9.51 -10.74
CA SER A 301 -0.91 8.34 -10.08
C SER A 301 -1.14 8.58 -8.59
N ILE A 302 -0.15 9.15 -7.90
CA ILE A 302 -0.29 9.45 -6.47
C ILE A 302 -1.34 10.53 -6.22
N ARG A 303 -1.36 11.62 -7.03
CA ARG A 303 -2.38 12.67 -6.90
C ARG A 303 -3.80 12.12 -7.08
N VAL A 304 -4.03 11.32 -8.12
CA VAL A 304 -5.32 10.69 -8.38
C VAL A 304 -5.75 9.80 -7.20
N LEU A 305 -4.84 9.02 -6.62
CA LEU A 305 -5.16 8.17 -5.48
C LEU A 305 -5.44 8.99 -4.21
N GLN A 306 -4.73 10.10 -4.00
CA GLN A 306 -5.00 11.02 -2.90
C GLN A 306 -6.36 11.71 -3.07
N ASP A 307 -6.70 12.15 -4.27
CA ASP A 307 -8.01 12.76 -4.55
C ASP A 307 -9.15 11.76 -4.34
N LEU A 308 -9.01 10.52 -4.82
CA LEU A 308 -9.95 9.43 -4.55
C LEU A 308 -10.09 9.13 -3.05
N ARG A 309 -8.98 9.15 -2.31
CA ARG A 309 -8.99 8.99 -0.85
C ARG A 309 -9.79 10.10 -0.19
N ASP A 310 -9.57 11.35 -0.56
CA ASP A 310 -10.26 12.51 0.03
C ASP A 310 -11.76 12.48 -0.29
N GLU A 311 -12.17 11.99 -1.47
CA GLU A 311 -13.58 11.78 -1.83
C GLU A 311 -14.24 10.65 -1.01
N LEU A 312 -13.53 9.54 -0.83
CA LEU A 312 -14.04 8.37 -0.09
C LEU A 312 -14.04 8.57 1.42
N LEU A 313 -13.06 9.35 1.91
CA LEU A 313 -12.78 9.58 3.31
C LEU A 313 -12.61 11.09 3.57
N PRO A 314 -13.65 11.91 3.37
CA PRO A 314 -13.57 13.34 3.62
C PRO A 314 -13.26 13.59 5.11
N ARG A 315 -12.45 14.61 5.40
CA ARG A 315 -11.99 14.94 6.76
C ARG A 315 -13.07 15.57 7.60
N ASP A 316 -13.84 16.47 6.98
CA ASP A 316 -14.96 17.15 7.60
C ASP A 316 -16.21 16.25 7.56
N ARG A 317 -16.04 14.99 7.97
CA ARG A 317 -17.17 14.07 8.04
C ARG A 317 -18.19 14.62 9.03
N PRO A 318 -19.45 14.78 8.64
CA PRO A 318 -20.50 14.95 9.62
C PRO A 318 -20.46 13.77 10.61
N THR A 319 -20.52 14.08 11.90
CA THR A 319 -20.52 13.09 12.99
C THR A 319 -21.65 12.05 12.84
N GLU A 320 -22.63 12.34 11.99
CA GLU A 320 -23.83 11.54 11.72
C GLU A 320 -23.75 10.61 10.50
N GLN A 321 -22.57 10.46 9.86
CA GLN A 321 -22.51 9.52 8.73
C GLN A 321 -22.74 8.07 9.18
N PRO A 322 -23.67 7.35 8.54
CA PRO A 322 -23.93 5.95 8.89
C PRO A 322 -22.65 5.09 8.81
N PRO A 323 -22.44 4.17 9.76
CA PRO A 323 -21.31 3.23 9.71
C PRO A 323 -21.22 2.54 8.35
N GLY A 324 -19.99 2.36 7.85
CA GLY A 324 -19.76 1.67 6.58
C GLY A 324 -20.04 2.49 5.32
N THR A 325 -20.32 3.82 5.41
CA THR A 325 -20.55 4.67 4.23
C THR A 325 -19.35 4.65 3.28
N ALA A 326 -18.12 4.79 3.77
CA ALA A 326 -16.92 4.73 2.94
C ALA A 326 -16.77 3.38 2.22
N ALA A 327 -17.06 2.27 2.91
CA ALA A 327 -17.02 0.94 2.32
C ALA A 327 -18.07 0.76 1.22
N ARG A 328 -19.30 1.28 1.42
CA ARG A 328 -20.33 1.30 0.37
C ARG A 328 -19.92 2.14 -0.84
N SER A 329 -19.37 3.32 -0.60
CA SER A 329 -18.86 4.21 -1.68
C SER A 329 -17.73 3.53 -2.45
N TRP A 330 -16.82 2.83 -1.77
CA TRP A 330 -15.77 2.05 -2.43
C TRP A 330 -16.34 0.92 -3.29
N THR A 331 -17.32 0.17 -2.77
CA THR A 331 -17.99 -0.91 -3.52
C THR A 331 -18.66 -0.37 -4.80
N ALA A 332 -19.36 0.76 -4.70
CA ALA A 332 -19.98 1.42 -5.85
C ALA A 332 -18.93 1.87 -6.88
N ARG A 333 -17.82 2.45 -6.44
CA ARG A 333 -16.69 2.84 -7.31
C ARG A 333 -16.06 1.63 -8.02
N CYS A 334 -15.96 0.48 -7.35
CA CYS A 334 -15.48 -0.75 -7.97
C CYS A 334 -16.43 -1.25 -9.06
N ALA A 335 -17.73 -1.14 -8.85
CA ALA A 335 -18.73 -1.52 -9.85
C ALA A 335 -18.68 -0.60 -11.09
N ASP A 336 -18.59 0.71 -10.87
CA ASP A 336 -18.42 1.67 -11.97
C ASP A 336 -17.12 1.42 -12.75
N ALA A 337 -16.02 1.20 -12.06
CA ALA A 337 -14.72 0.93 -12.69
C ALA A 337 -14.72 -0.38 -13.51
N GLU A 338 -15.45 -1.40 -13.07
CA GLU A 338 -15.66 -2.62 -13.86
C GLU A 338 -16.47 -2.34 -15.13
N TYR A 339 -17.54 -1.56 -15.02
CA TYR A 339 -18.35 -1.12 -16.15
C TYR A 339 -17.51 -0.32 -17.17
N ARG A 340 -16.79 0.72 -16.71
CA ARG A 340 -15.90 1.55 -17.54
C ARG A 340 -14.79 0.74 -18.22
N SER A 341 -14.25 -0.26 -17.54
CA SER A 341 -13.27 -1.16 -18.18
C SER A 341 -13.88 -1.89 -19.38
N ARG A 342 -15.09 -2.41 -19.24
CA ARG A 342 -15.80 -3.09 -20.35
C ARG A 342 -16.13 -2.14 -21.51
N GLU A 343 -16.57 -0.92 -21.22
CA GLU A 343 -16.82 0.10 -22.25
C GLU A 343 -15.59 0.39 -23.10
N LEU A 344 -14.39 0.35 -22.49
CA LEU A 344 -13.12 0.54 -23.17
C LEU A 344 -12.58 -0.72 -23.85
N GLY A 345 -13.30 -1.84 -23.79
CA GLY A 345 -12.81 -3.13 -24.29
C GLY A 345 -11.61 -3.67 -23.50
N TRP A 346 -11.46 -3.29 -22.23
CA TRP A 346 -10.37 -3.72 -21.36
C TRP A 346 -10.82 -4.78 -20.37
N ASP A 347 -9.91 -5.69 -20.04
CA ASP A 347 -10.12 -6.56 -18.89
C ASP A 347 -10.16 -5.70 -17.62
N ALA A 348 -11.25 -5.87 -16.86
CA ALA A 348 -11.37 -5.24 -15.55
C ALA A 348 -10.38 -5.85 -14.56
N ALA A 349 -9.82 -5.03 -13.69
CA ALA A 349 -8.91 -5.51 -12.65
C ALA A 349 -9.67 -6.52 -11.74
N PRO A 350 -9.15 -7.75 -11.55
CA PRO A 350 -9.89 -8.80 -10.81
C PRO A 350 -10.26 -8.40 -9.39
N MET A 351 -9.45 -7.55 -8.72
CA MET A 351 -9.70 -7.05 -7.37
C MET A 351 -11.05 -6.33 -7.26
N LEU A 352 -11.53 -5.68 -8.32
CA LEU A 352 -12.80 -4.94 -8.32
C LEU A 352 -13.96 -5.83 -7.90
N ARG A 353 -14.05 -7.05 -8.47
CA ARG A 353 -15.09 -8.03 -8.13
C ARG A 353 -14.95 -8.56 -6.72
N HIS A 354 -13.72 -8.72 -6.21
CA HIS A 354 -13.51 -9.18 -4.84
C HIS A 354 -13.99 -8.13 -3.83
N TRP A 355 -13.69 -6.86 -4.05
CA TRP A 355 -14.20 -5.78 -3.21
C TRP A 355 -15.73 -5.64 -3.28
N GLN A 356 -16.35 -5.82 -4.46
CA GLN A 356 -17.81 -5.76 -4.61
C GLN A 356 -18.53 -6.85 -3.81
N ARG A 357 -17.98 -8.06 -3.75
CA ARG A 357 -18.58 -9.18 -3.00
C ARG A 357 -18.58 -8.98 -1.50
N HIS A 358 -17.66 -8.20 -0.98
CA HIS A 358 -17.46 -7.95 0.45
C HIS A 358 -17.87 -6.53 0.86
N GLY A 359 -18.66 -5.85 0.03
CA GLY A 359 -19.31 -4.61 0.44
C GLY A 359 -20.19 -4.83 1.68
N PRO A 360 -20.39 -3.82 2.53
CA PRO A 360 -21.22 -3.97 3.71
C PRO A 360 -22.66 -4.31 3.28
N THR A 361 -23.06 -5.55 3.48
CA THR A 361 -24.47 -5.95 3.48
C THR A 361 -25.13 -5.17 4.60
N GLY A 362 -26.21 -4.41 4.29
CA GLY A 362 -26.87 -3.57 5.26
C GLY A 362 -27.44 -4.37 6.44
N ALA A 363 -26.69 -4.47 7.48
CA ALA A 363 -26.99 -4.86 8.86
C ALA A 363 -25.90 -5.79 9.43
N ALA A 364 -24.82 -5.22 9.93
CA ALA A 364 -24.07 -5.70 11.09
C ALA A 364 -23.06 -4.62 11.50
N ALA A 365 -23.57 -3.51 12.04
CA ALA A 365 -22.75 -2.62 12.85
C ALA A 365 -22.52 -3.35 14.19
N ALA A 366 -21.42 -4.10 14.28
CA ALA A 366 -20.93 -4.52 15.58
C ALA A 366 -20.51 -3.25 16.32
N THR A 367 -21.25 -2.90 17.35
CA THR A 367 -20.95 -1.88 18.35
C THR A 367 -19.53 -2.09 18.87
N ARG A 368 -18.64 -1.14 18.56
CA ARG A 368 -17.36 -1.00 19.27
C ARG A 368 -17.69 -0.67 20.73
N PRO A 369 -17.17 -1.39 21.73
CA PRO A 369 -17.24 -0.91 23.09
C PRO A 369 -16.42 0.37 23.18
N ALA A 370 -17.02 1.42 23.78
CA ALA A 370 -16.32 2.65 24.12
C ALA A 370 -15.22 2.30 25.14
N ALA A 371 -13.97 2.72 24.83
CA ALA A 371 -12.84 2.66 25.73
C ALA A 371 -12.75 3.94 26.53
#